data_528cf416e83a1bac7faf56849346d7e2
#
_entry.id   528cf416e83a1bac7faf56849346d7e2
#
_cell.length_a   1.000
_cell.length_b   1.000
_cell.length_c   1.000
_cell.angle_alpha   90.00
_cell.angle_beta   90.00
_cell.angle_gamma   90.00
#
_symmetry.space_group_name_H-M   'P 1'
#
loop_
_entity.id
_entity.type
_entity.pdbx_description
1 polymer ?
#
loop_
_entity_poly.entity_id
_entity_poly.type
_entity_poly.pdbx_seq_one_letter_code
_entity_poly.pdbx_strand_id
1 'polypeptide(L)'
;MATIESHNLSAEASAVGPVLGALRRLERLPLATLYLTERCNSRCVTCDYWRHGRDDMDLAAVTRLLPSFAQLRTQLVLLSGGEPLLNPEWAQIAELLRRNGLQVWLLTSGLALAKHARRAAELFHAITVSLDGTDPETYTAIRGLDAFDKVCTGIRAAAANGLPPSIRVTLQRANFRQLPTFVDLARELGARQVSFLAVDVANPHAFGRTDDFVSDLALRAEDLRPFETLLNSIEQDHREDFRSGFIAESPQKLRRILQYFAAILKRGAYPPVRCNAPEFSAVIGATGRVQPCFFIPGPPDAQIAGAGVQPESDLSRALNGAGMAALRGAIRAGARAECKTCVCSMWRDPERIDAAPSAARFALEASA
;
A
#
# COMPACT_ATOMS: atom_id res chain seq x y z
N MET A 1 -56.88 -24.25 10.68
CA MET A 1 -57.04 -23.46 9.45
C MET A 1 -56.84 -22.00 9.88
N ALA A 2 -55.70 -21.47 9.67
CA ALA A 2 -55.40 -20.04 9.86
C ALA A 2 -54.52 -19.64 8.66
N THR A 3 -55.09 -18.82 7.81
CA THR A 3 -54.58 -18.26 6.58
C THR A 3 -53.46 -17.27 6.88
N ILE A 4 -52.28 -17.48 6.30
CA ILE A 4 -51.15 -16.53 6.36
C ILE A 4 -51.33 -15.54 5.22
N GLU A 5 -51.59 -14.29 5.57
CA GLU A 5 -51.60 -13.18 4.61
C GLU A 5 -50.18 -12.83 4.17
N SER A 6 -50.00 -12.87 2.88
CA SER A 6 -48.80 -12.42 2.19
C SER A 6 -48.74 -10.88 2.18
N HIS A 7 -47.84 -10.29 2.98
CA HIS A 7 -47.54 -8.85 2.88
C HIS A 7 -46.62 -8.57 1.73
N ASN A 8 -47.11 -7.76 0.83
CA ASN A 8 -46.51 -7.17 -0.34
C ASN A 8 -45.29 -6.30 0.01
N LEU A 9 -44.06 -6.77 -0.32
CA LEU A 9 -42.84 -5.97 -0.28
C LEU A 9 -42.55 -5.38 -1.66
N SER A 10 -43.42 -4.47 -2.08
CA SER A 10 -43.20 -3.70 -3.32
C SER A 10 -43.65 -2.28 -3.10
N ALA A 11 -42.84 -1.44 -2.46
CA ALA A 11 -42.91 0.04 -2.54
C ALA A 11 -41.92 0.71 -1.56
N GLU A 12 -40.59 0.56 -1.74
CA GLU A 12 -39.62 1.52 -1.18
C GLU A 12 -38.35 1.62 -2.04
N ALA A 13 -38.51 1.62 -3.36
CA ALA A 13 -37.43 1.90 -4.30
C ALA A 13 -37.71 3.22 -5.02
N SER A 14 -37.84 4.34 -4.30
CA SER A 14 -37.94 5.65 -4.93
C SER A 14 -37.72 6.77 -3.91
N ALA A 15 -36.48 7.05 -3.56
CA ALA A 15 -36.02 8.36 -3.09
C ALA A 15 -34.49 8.43 -2.98
N VAL A 16 -33.75 8.06 -4.01
CA VAL A 16 -32.36 8.52 -4.17
C VAL A 16 -32.40 9.49 -5.36
N GLY A 17 -32.71 10.73 -5.04
CA GLY A 17 -32.68 11.83 -5.99
C GLY A 17 -31.26 12.09 -6.53
N PRO A 18 -31.11 12.76 -7.66
CA PRO A 18 -29.91 12.83 -8.49
C PRO A 18 -28.87 13.77 -7.90
N VAL A 19 -27.96 13.23 -7.06
CA VAL A 19 -26.65 13.85 -6.81
C VAL A 19 -25.58 12.95 -7.43
N LEU A 20 -25.81 12.51 -8.64
CA LEU A 20 -24.79 12.05 -9.55
C LEU A 20 -24.20 13.30 -10.23
N GLY A 21 -23.41 14.07 -9.49
CA GLY A 21 -22.45 14.98 -10.14
C GLY A 21 -21.70 14.11 -11.15
N ALA A 22 -21.67 14.55 -12.43
CA ALA A 22 -21.18 13.81 -13.58
C ALA A 22 -19.96 12.99 -13.18
N LEU A 23 -20.04 11.66 -13.32
CA LEU A 23 -18.97 10.73 -12.94
C LEU A 23 -17.72 11.15 -13.71
N ARG A 24 -16.83 11.87 -13.04
CA ARG A 24 -15.64 12.46 -13.67
C ARG A 24 -14.77 11.32 -14.19
N ARG A 25 -14.57 11.31 -15.50
CA ARG A 25 -13.68 10.35 -16.14
C ARG A 25 -12.25 10.55 -15.63
N LEU A 26 -11.57 9.47 -15.31
CA LEU A 26 -10.15 9.50 -14.98
C LEU A 26 -9.35 9.60 -16.29
N GLU A 27 -8.74 10.75 -16.50
CA GLU A 27 -7.93 11.04 -17.69
C GLU A 27 -6.45 10.88 -17.44
N ARG A 28 -6.04 10.74 -16.18
CA ARG A 28 -4.64 10.69 -15.74
C ARG A 28 -4.48 9.67 -14.62
N LEU A 29 -3.39 8.90 -14.71
CA LEU A 29 -3.00 7.93 -13.69
C LEU A 29 -1.49 8.09 -13.40
N PRO A 30 -1.06 9.14 -12.68
CA PRO A 30 0.35 9.40 -12.42
C PRO A 30 1.08 8.24 -11.73
N LEU A 31 0.36 7.45 -10.92
CA LEU A 31 0.89 6.30 -10.19
C LEU A 31 0.13 5.03 -10.54
N ALA A 32 0.83 4.02 -11.06
CA ALA A 32 0.32 2.66 -11.16
C ALA A 32 1.11 1.72 -10.22
N THR A 33 0.41 0.82 -9.53
CA THR A 33 1.05 -0.27 -8.79
C THR A 33 0.79 -1.56 -9.53
N LEU A 34 1.83 -2.31 -9.85
CA LEU A 34 1.73 -3.64 -10.45
C LEU A 34 2.04 -4.70 -9.38
N TYR A 35 1.11 -5.59 -9.16
CA TYR A 35 1.37 -6.81 -8.41
C TYR A 35 1.96 -7.85 -9.38
N LEU A 36 3.30 -7.94 -9.38
CA LEU A 36 4.02 -8.81 -10.31
C LEU A 36 3.78 -10.29 -10.08
N THR A 37 3.40 -10.65 -8.86
CA THR A 37 3.17 -12.04 -8.48
C THR A 37 2.24 -12.14 -7.27
N GLU A 38 1.47 -13.20 -7.19
CA GLU A 38 0.71 -13.56 -5.99
C GLU A 38 1.56 -14.38 -5.00
N ARG A 39 2.71 -14.89 -5.44
CA ARG A 39 3.62 -15.66 -4.60
C ARG A 39 4.37 -14.76 -3.63
N CYS A 40 4.54 -15.23 -2.38
CA CYS A 40 5.37 -14.56 -1.38
C CYS A 40 6.22 -15.58 -0.65
N ASN A 41 7.44 -15.20 -0.32
CA ASN A 41 8.38 -15.97 0.50
C ASN A 41 8.35 -15.58 1.99
N SER A 42 7.46 -14.66 2.39
CA SER A 42 7.15 -14.33 3.77
C SER A 42 5.77 -14.87 4.15
N ARG A 43 5.53 -15.07 5.46
CA ARG A 43 4.26 -15.55 6.02
C ARG A 43 3.80 -14.62 7.13
N CYS A 44 3.73 -13.33 6.79
CA CYS A 44 3.44 -12.26 7.75
C CYS A 44 2.08 -12.46 8.40
N VAL A 45 2.02 -12.21 9.71
CA VAL A 45 0.76 -12.24 10.48
C VAL A 45 -0.19 -11.11 10.10
N THR A 46 0.30 -10.10 9.35
CA THR A 46 -0.46 -8.93 8.92
C THR A 46 -1.03 -9.05 7.51
N CYS A 47 -0.75 -10.16 6.78
CA CYS A 47 -1.02 -10.25 5.36
C CYS A 47 -1.33 -11.69 4.94
N ASP A 48 -2.34 -11.90 4.11
CA ASP A 48 -2.75 -13.22 3.61
C ASP A 48 -2.41 -13.45 2.13
N TYR A 49 -1.77 -12.53 1.44
CA TYR A 49 -1.39 -12.73 0.03
C TYR A 49 -0.61 -14.02 -0.23
N TRP A 50 0.22 -14.46 0.70
CA TRP A 50 0.98 -15.71 0.59
C TRP A 50 0.12 -16.97 0.60
N ARG A 51 -1.17 -16.86 1.00
CA ARG A 51 -2.15 -17.96 1.06
C ARG A 51 -2.96 -18.09 -0.22
N HIS A 52 -3.00 -17.04 -1.06
CA HIS A 52 -3.87 -16.97 -2.21
C HIS A 52 -3.25 -17.58 -3.48
N GLY A 53 -3.21 -16.86 -4.56
CA GLY A 53 -2.82 -17.37 -5.85
C GLY A 53 -1.32 -17.64 -6.03
N ARG A 54 -0.96 -18.04 -7.24
CA ARG A 54 0.42 -18.25 -7.67
C ARG A 54 0.71 -17.62 -9.02
N ASP A 55 -0.20 -16.80 -9.52
CA ASP A 55 -0.08 -16.18 -10.82
C ASP A 55 1.00 -15.12 -10.84
N ASP A 56 1.71 -15.08 -11.96
CA ASP A 56 2.71 -14.08 -12.26
C ASP A 56 2.21 -13.19 -13.40
N MET A 57 2.45 -11.89 -13.30
CA MET A 57 2.30 -10.95 -14.40
C MET A 57 3.51 -11.10 -15.33
N ASP A 58 3.30 -11.54 -16.56
CA ASP A 58 4.37 -11.72 -17.52
C ASP A 58 4.77 -10.41 -18.23
N LEU A 59 5.93 -10.41 -18.89
CA LEU A 59 6.44 -9.28 -19.65
C LEU A 59 5.46 -8.83 -20.74
N ALA A 60 4.75 -9.78 -21.36
CA ALA A 60 3.78 -9.51 -22.40
C ALA A 60 2.55 -8.74 -21.85
N ALA A 61 2.09 -9.09 -20.65
CA ALA A 61 1.01 -8.36 -19.97
C ALA A 61 1.42 -6.90 -19.70
N VAL A 62 2.63 -6.67 -19.19
CA VAL A 62 3.14 -5.31 -18.95
C VAL A 62 3.32 -4.55 -20.26
N THR A 63 3.79 -5.21 -21.33
CA THR A 63 3.93 -4.59 -22.66
C THR A 63 2.56 -4.08 -23.17
N ARG A 64 1.48 -4.83 -22.96
CA ARG A 64 0.12 -4.42 -23.33
C ARG A 64 -0.39 -3.21 -22.52
N LEU A 65 0.16 -2.94 -21.33
CA LEU A 65 -0.20 -1.78 -20.53
C LEU A 65 0.45 -0.47 -21.00
N LEU A 66 1.56 -0.53 -21.73
CA LEU A 66 2.33 0.67 -22.11
C LEU A 66 1.52 1.72 -22.88
N PRO A 67 0.68 1.37 -23.88
CA PRO A 67 -0.17 2.36 -24.54
C PRO A 67 -1.11 3.10 -23.58
N SER A 68 -1.71 2.36 -22.63
CA SER A 68 -2.56 2.93 -21.59
C SER A 68 -1.79 3.83 -20.64
N PHE A 69 -0.58 3.46 -20.24
CA PHE A 69 0.28 4.31 -19.42
C PHE A 69 0.64 5.61 -20.12
N ALA A 70 0.95 5.56 -21.41
CA ALA A 70 1.21 6.76 -22.20
C ALA A 70 -0.04 7.65 -22.29
N GLN A 71 -1.22 7.08 -22.63
CA GLN A 71 -2.49 7.80 -22.71
C GLN A 71 -2.87 8.46 -21.38
N LEU A 72 -2.71 7.73 -20.27
CA LEU A 72 -3.05 8.19 -18.92
C LEU A 72 -1.92 9.00 -18.26
N ARG A 73 -0.86 9.31 -18.99
CA ARG A 73 0.30 10.09 -18.52
C ARG A 73 0.88 9.53 -17.22
N THR A 74 1.00 8.21 -17.13
CA THR A 74 1.62 7.54 -16.00
C THR A 74 3.08 7.95 -15.91
N GLN A 75 3.54 8.28 -14.72
CA GLN A 75 4.89 8.76 -14.45
C GLN A 75 5.68 7.75 -13.63
N LEU A 76 5.00 7.06 -12.71
CA LEU A 76 5.59 6.14 -11.77
C LEU A 76 4.85 4.81 -11.79
N VAL A 77 5.63 3.73 -11.83
CA VAL A 77 5.15 2.36 -11.61
C VAL A 77 5.82 1.79 -10.37
N LEU A 78 5.01 1.42 -9.37
CA LEU A 78 5.46 0.70 -8.18
C LEU A 78 5.30 -0.80 -8.41
N LEU A 79 6.39 -1.55 -8.38
CA LEU A 79 6.38 -3.01 -8.43
C LEU A 79 6.20 -3.57 -7.01
N SER A 80 5.16 -4.37 -6.83
CA SER A 80 4.72 -4.94 -5.55
C SER A 80 4.04 -6.30 -5.79
N GLY A 81 3.10 -6.70 -4.91
CA GLY A 81 2.34 -7.94 -4.98
C GLY A 81 2.55 -8.78 -3.74
N GLY A 82 2.80 -10.08 -3.91
CA GLY A 82 3.38 -10.91 -2.85
C GLY A 82 4.84 -10.47 -2.62
N GLU A 83 5.80 -11.16 -3.25
CA GLU A 83 7.19 -10.68 -3.29
C GLU A 83 7.61 -10.50 -4.75
N PRO A 84 7.73 -9.28 -5.26
CA PRO A 84 7.95 -9.02 -6.68
C PRO A 84 9.26 -9.61 -7.22
N LEU A 85 10.30 -9.75 -6.40
CA LEU A 85 11.56 -10.38 -6.81
C LEU A 85 11.46 -11.91 -7.00
N LEU A 86 10.31 -12.53 -6.72
CA LEU A 86 10.01 -13.93 -7.08
C LEU A 86 9.46 -14.08 -8.50
N ASN A 87 8.99 -13.00 -9.12
CA ASN A 87 8.60 -13.04 -10.52
C ASN A 87 9.86 -13.23 -11.37
N PRO A 88 9.95 -14.26 -12.25
CA PRO A 88 11.17 -14.54 -12.99
C PRO A 88 11.55 -13.44 -14.02
N GLU A 89 10.57 -12.63 -14.42
CA GLU A 89 10.75 -11.56 -15.42
C GLU A 89 10.83 -10.16 -14.78
N TRP A 90 10.95 -10.04 -13.44
CA TRP A 90 10.93 -8.75 -12.75
C TRP A 90 11.94 -7.75 -13.33
N ALA A 91 13.13 -8.22 -13.71
CA ALA A 91 14.18 -7.36 -14.24
C ALA A 91 13.89 -6.86 -15.65
N GLN A 92 13.37 -7.74 -16.52
CA GLN A 92 12.93 -7.40 -17.87
C GLN A 92 11.75 -6.41 -17.83
N ILE A 93 10.79 -6.63 -16.91
CA ILE A 93 9.66 -5.74 -16.69
C ILE A 93 10.15 -4.36 -16.22
N ALA A 94 11.03 -4.29 -15.22
CA ALA A 94 11.58 -3.04 -14.75
C ALA A 94 12.35 -2.29 -15.84
N GLU A 95 13.14 -2.99 -16.63
CA GLU A 95 13.88 -2.42 -17.77
C GLU A 95 12.95 -1.90 -18.87
N LEU A 96 11.89 -2.65 -19.21
CA LEU A 96 10.88 -2.24 -20.18
C LEU A 96 10.21 -0.93 -19.76
N LEU A 97 9.78 -0.84 -18.50
CA LEU A 97 9.13 0.36 -17.95
C LEU A 97 10.07 1.57 -17.99
N ARG A 98 11.34 1.39 -17.59
CA ARG A 98 12.35 2.46 -17.65
C ARG A 98 12.63 2.95 -19.07
N ARG A 99 12.76 2.04 -20.02
CA ARG A 99 12.98 2.39 -21.45
C ARG A 99 11.82 3.18 -22.05
N ASN A 100 10.62 3.06 -21.44
CA ASN A 100 9.44 3.85 -21.80
C ASN A 100 9.28 5.14 -20.96
N GLY A 101 10.36 5.59 -20.30
CA GLY A 101 10.39 6.88 -19.58
C GLY A 101 9.71 6.89 -18.22
N LEU A 102 9.33 5.72 -17.70
CA LEU A 102 8.64 5.61 -16.42
C LEU A 102 9.66 5.53 -15.25
N GLN A 103 9.35 6.19 -14.15
CA GLN A 103 10.01 5.88 -12.89
C GLN A 103 9.56 4.51 -12.40
N VAL A 104 10.47 3.69 -11.92
CA VAL A 104 10.17 2.35 -11.41
C VAL A 104 10.64 2.25 -9.97
N TRP A 105 9.71 1.94 -9.08
CA TRP A 105 9.98 1.74 -7.66
C TRP A 105 9.70 0.29 -7.26
N LEU A 106 10.35 -0.17 -6.21
CA LEU A 106 10.20 -1.53 -5.68
C LEU A 106 9.73 -1.48 -4.22
N LEU A 107 8.70 -2.27 -3.91
CA LEU A 107 8.31 -2.60 -2.55
C LEU A 107 8.56 -4.10 -2.34
N THR A 108 9.45 -4.45 -1.41
CA THR A 108 9.94 -5.83 -1.22
C THR A 108 10.04 -6.23 0.26
N SER A 109 9.98 -7.53 0.52
CA SER A 109 10.34 -8.10 1.82
C SER A 109 11.85 -8.00 2.11
N GLY A 110 12.68 -7.76 1.09
CA GLY A 110 14.13 -7.67 1.21
C GLY A 110 14.87 -9.01 1.19
N LEU A 111 14.18 -10.14 1.26
CA LEU A 111 14.79 -11.48 1.38
C LEU A 111 15.70 -11.87 0.19
N ALA A 112 15.38 -11.41 -0.99
CA ALA A 112 16.17 -11.66 -2.20
C ALA A 112 17.08 -10.47 -2.56
N LEU A 113 17.01 -9.36 -1.82
CA LEU A 113 17.62 -8.09 -2.22
C LEU A 113 19.15 -8.16 -2.28
N ALA A 114 19.81 -8.84 -1.33
CA ALA A 114 21.28 -9.00 -1.37
C ALA A 114 21.76 -9.62 -2.67
N LYS A 115 21.07 -10.66 -3.16
CA LYS A 115 21.39 -11.35 -4.42
C LYS A 115 21.23 -10.43 -5.64
N HIS A 116 20.31 -9.51 -5.60
CA HIS A 116 19.89 -8.68 -6.73
C HIS A 116 20.32 -7.21 -6.60
N ALA A 117 21.06 -6.83 -5.53
CA ALA A 117 21.32 -5.43 -5.16
C ALA A 117 21.87 -4.58 -6.30
N ARG A 118 22.91 -5.08 -7.03
CA ARG A 118 23.47 -4.38 -8.17
C ARG A 118 22.45 -4.16 -9.28
N ARG A 119 21.75 -5.22 -9.69
CA ARG A 119 20.75 -5.12 -10.76
C ARG A 119 19.55 -4.25 -10.34
N ALA A 120 19.16 -4.32 -9.09
CA ALA A 120 18.13 -3.45 -8.53
C ALA A 120 18.55 -1.98 -8.56
N ALA A 121 19.78 -1.66 -8.20
CA ALA A 121 20.32 -0.29 -8.28
C ALA A 121 20.34 0.27 -9.70
N GLU A 122 20.57 -0.58 -10.70
CA GLU A 122 20.53 -0.20 -12.12
C GLU A 122 19.09 0.08 -12.60
N LEU A 123 18.10 -0.62 -12.07
CA LEU A 123 16.73 -0.65 -12.61
C LEU A 123 15.73 0.19 -11.82
N PHE A 124 15.89 0.32 -10.51
CA PHE A 124 14.93 1.05 -9.68
C PHE A 124 15.40 2.48 -9.37
N HIS A 125 14.44 3.39 -9.25
CA HIS A 125 14.67 4.76 -8.80
C HIS A 125 14.54 4.86 -7.27
N ALA A 126 13.81 3.94 -6.65
CA ALA A 126 13.66 3.81 -5.21
C ALA A 126 13.30 2.38 -4.82
N ILE A 127 13.75 1.97 -3.65
CA ILE A 127 13.40 0.69 -3.02
C ILE A 127 12.82 0.97 -1.64
N THR A 128 11.73 0.30 -1.32
CA THR A 128 11.19 0.24 0.05
C THR A 128 11.27 -1.21 0.53
N VAL A 129 11.92 -1.41 1.67
CA VAL A 129 12.06 -2.72 2.31
C VAL A 129 11.18 -2.75 3.56
N SER A 130 10.35 -3.78 3.69
CA SER A 130 9.56 -4.00 4.89
C SER A 130 10.40 -4.67 5.97
N LEU A 131 10.55 -4.01 7.12
CA LEU A 131 11.32 -4.50 8.27
C LEU A 131 10.52 -4.24 9.55
N ASP A 132 9.85 -5.26 10.09
CA ASP A 132 8.89 -5.11 11.19
C ASP A 132 9.43 -5.57 12.56
N GLY A 133 10.73 -5.79 12.70
CA GLY A 133 11.43 -6.08 13.95
C GLY A 133 12.84 -5.48 13.92
N THR A 134 13.37 -5.11 15.09
CA THR A 134 14.76 -4.64 15.26
C THR A 134 15.69 -5.77 15.77
N ASP A 135 15.15 -6.96 15.94
CA ASP A 135 15.82 -8.16 16.36
C ASP A 135 15.19 -9.40 15.69
N PRO A 136 15.90 -10.55 15.66
CA PRO A 136 15.42 -11.77 15.01
C PRO A 136 14.11 -12.31 15.59
N GLU A 137 13.89 -12.19 16.89
CA GLU A 137 12.70 -12.72 17.58
C GLU A 137 11.45 -11.97 17.14
N THR A 138 11.47 -10.65 17.28
CA THR A 138 10.34 -9.78 16.87
C THR A 138 10.09 -9.87 15.37
N TYR A 139 11.16 -9.87 14.56
CA TYR A 139 11.03 -10.02 13.11
C TYR A 139 10.35 -11.35 12.75
N THR A 140 10.82 -12.47 13.33
CA THR A 140 10.27 -13.80 13.05
C THR A 140 8.81 -13.90 13.48
N ALA A 141 8.47 -13.38 14.65
CA ALA A 141 7.09 -13.37 15.13
C ALA A 141 6.11 -12.64 14.19
N ILE A 142 6.57 -11.57 13.53
CA ILE A 142 5.72 -10.76 12.64
C ILE A 142 5.78 -11.26 11.19
N ARG A 143 6.98 -11.55 10.68
CA ARG A 143 7.20 -11.89 9.25
C ARG A 143 7.07 -13.38 8.96
N GLY A 144 6.96 -14.22 10.00
CA GLY A 144 6.69 -15.65 9.90
C GLY A 144 7.87 -16.51 9.42
N LEU A 145 9.10 -15.96 9.49
CA LEU A 145 10.32 -16.70 9.18
C LEU A 145 11.55 -16.05 9.82
N ASP A 146 12.52 -16.86 10.19
CA ASP A 146 13.81 -16.42 10.72
C ASP A 146 14.73 -15.95 9.59
N ALA A 147 14.70 -14.65 9.32
CA ALA A 147 15.45 -14.05 8.21
C ALA A 147 15.86 -12.58 8.47
N PHE A 148 15.89 -12.14 9.70
CA PHE A 148 16.24 -10.76 10.07
C PHE A 148 17.59 -10.35 9.47
N ASP A 149 18.66 -11.13 9.73
CA ASP A 149 20.01 -10.84 9.25
C ASP A 149 20.11 -10.83 7.72
N LYS A 150 19.33 -11.69 7.07
CA LYS A 150 19.27 -11.73 5.61
C LYS A 150 18.68 -10.46 5.01
N VAL A 151 17.64 -9.91 5.62
CA VAL A 151 17.03 -8.65 5.19
C VAL A 151 17.97 -7.48 5.48
N CYS A 152 18.59 -7.43 6.67
CA CYS A 152 19.58 -6.41 7.02
C CYS A 152 20.77 -6.43 6.04
N THR A 153 21.26 -7.62 5.65
CA THR A 153 22.28 -7.78 4.62
C THR A 153 21.81 -7.25 3.26
N GLY A 154 20.53 -7.48 2.91
CA GLY A 154 19.93 -6.95 1.69
C GLY A 154 19.88 -5.42 1.66
N ILE A 155 19.52 -4.79 2.77
CA ILE A 155 19.47 -3.33 2.91
C ILE A 155 20.88 -2.73 2.76
N ARG A 156 21.88 -3.28 3.49
CA ARG A 156 23.28 -2.83 3.37
C ARG A 156 23.82 -3.01 1.94
N ALA A 157 23.50 -4.14 1.29
CA ALA A 157 23.93 -4.39 -0.09
C ALA A 157 23.33 -3.39 -1.08
N ALA A 158 22.05 -3.03 -0.94
CA ALA A 158 21.41 -2.02 -1.79
C ALA A 158 22.04 -0.64 -1.56
N ALA A 159 22.28 -0.24 -0.31
CA ALA A 159 22.94 1.01 0.04
C ALA A 159 24.38 1.07 -0.55
N ALA A 160 25.15 0.00 -0.42
CA ALA A 160 26.51 -0.11 -0.96
C ALA A 160 26.56 -0.05 -2.51
N ASN A 161 25.48 -0.41 -3.19
CA ASN A 161 25.35 -0.28 -4.64
C ASN A 161 24.77 1.08 -5.09
N GLY A 162 24.71 2.08 -4.20
CA GLY A 162 24.29 3.45 -4.53
C GLY A 162 22.76 3.67 -4.55
N LEU A 163 21.97 2.72 -4.09
CA LEU A 163 20.52 2.86 -3.97
C LEU A 163 20.06 2.54 -2.52
N PRO A 164 20.35 3.44 -1.55
CA PRO A 164 19.92 3.24 -0.17
C PRO A 164 18.40 3.12 -0.06
N PRO A 165 17.87 2.00 0.47
CA PRO A 165 16.43 1.79 0.52
C PRO A 165 15.77 2.60 1.63
N SER A 166 14.47 2.87 1.48
CA SER A 166 13.60 3.26 2.59
C SER A 166 13.19 2.02 3.37
N ILE A 167 13.13 2.11 4.69
CA ILE A 167 12.58 1.06 5.54
C ILE A 167 11.12 1.39 5.86
N ARG A 168 10.21 0.42 5.68
CA ARG A 168 8.81 0.53 6.06
C ARG A 168 8.53 -0.39 7.24
N VAL A 169 8.00 0.19 8.32
CA VAL A 169 7.61 -0.51 9.54
C VAL A 169 6.10 -0.45 9.73
N THR A 170 5.48 -1.61 9.92
CA THR A 170 4.07 -1.70 10.31
C THR A 170 4.00 -1.85 11.84
N LEU A 171 3.67 -0.74 12.51
CA LEU A 171 3.58 -0.71 13.98
C LEU A 171 2.36 -1.50 14.45
N GLN A 172 2.63 -2.40 15.40
CA GLN A 172 1.67 -3.26 16.03
C GLN A 172 2.12 -3.58 17.46
N ARG A 173 1.30 -4.31 18.23
CA ARG A 173 1.60 -4.61 19.62
C ARG A 173 2.98 -5.24 19.85
N ALA A 174 3.41 -6.10 18.93
CA ALA A 174 4.69 -6.83 19.06
C ALA A 174 5.93 -5.92 18.94
N ASN A 175 5.84 -4.79 18.22
CA ASN A 175 7.01 -3.98 17.87
C ASN A 175 6.94 -2.49 18.22
N PHE A 176 5.81 -1.96 18.69
CA PHE A 176 5.68 -0.50 18.90
C PHE A 176 6.72 0.06 19.87
N ARG A 177 7.17 -0.76 20.85
CA ARG A 177 8.20 -0.36 21.81
C ARG A 177 9.58 -0.20 21.18
N GLN A 178 9.79 -0.79 20.03
CA GLN A 178 11.04 -0.71 19.26
C GLN A 178 11.12 0.52 18.35
N LEU A 179 10.15 1.43 18.40
CA LEU A 179 10.06 2.58 17.50
C LEU A 179 11.35 3.43 17.46
N PRO A 180 12.00 3.81 18.58
CA PRO A 180 13.29 4.51 18.53
C PRO A 180 14.40 3.63 17.93
N THR A 181 14.46 2.37 18.32
CA THR A 181 15.46 1.42 17.83
C THR A 181 15.39 1.20 16.32
N PHE A 182 14.19 1.29 15.71
CA PHE A 182 14.07 1.26 14.26
C PHE A 182 14.76 2.44 13.58
N VAL A 183 14.75 3.63 14.18
CA VAL A 183 15.44 4.81 13.63
C VAL A 183 16.95 4.58 13.65
N ASP A 184 17.49 4.10 14.77
CA ASP A 184 18.91 3.81 14.91
C ASP A 184 19.36 2.69 13.97
N LEU A 185 18.59 1.59 13.93
CA LEU A 185 18.87 0.47 13.03
C LEU A 185 18.82 0.89 11.55
N ALA A 186 17.85 1.72 11.17
CA ALA A 186 17.77 2.23 9.80
C ALA A 186 19.03 3.01 9.41
N ARG A 187 19.56 3.82 10.32
CA ARG A 187 20.81 4.56 10.11
C ARG A 187 22.01 3.63 10.00
N GLU A 188 22.12 2.65 10.92
CA GLU A 188 23.19 1.65 10.90
C GLU A 188 23.21 0.83 9.61
N LEU A 189 22.03 0.49 9.08
CA LEU A 189 21.89 -0.25 7.82
C LEU A 189 22.15 0.60 6.57
N GLY A 190 22.38 1.90 6.72
CA GLY A 190 22.58 2.81 5.60
C GLY A 190 21.30 3.09 4.83
N ALA A 191 20.14 2.98 5.46
CA ALA A 191 18.87 3.31 4.83
C ALA A 191 18.77 4.82 4.56
N ARG A 192 18.00 5.18 3.54
CA ARG A 192 17.70 6.56 3.21
C ARG A 192 16.76 7.23 4.19
N GLN A 193 15.78 6.47 4.67
CA GLN A 193 14.75 6.91 5.61
C GLN A 193 14.05 5.72 6.25
N VAL A 194 13.37 5.96 7.36
CA VAL A 194 12.43 5.02 8.00
C VAL A 194 11.02 5.60 8.02
N SER A 195 10.03 4.77 7.83
CA SER A 195 8.63 5.15 7.69
C SER A 195 7.73 4.21 8.50
N PHE A 196 6.73 4.76 9.19
CA PHE A 196 5.88 4.05 10.12
C PHE A 196 4.40 4.17 9.72
N LEU A 197 3.68 3.06 9.79
CA LEU A 197 2.23 3.04 9.67
C LEU A 197 1.63 2.09 10.71
N ALA A 198 0.36 2.28 11.06
CA ALA A 198 -0.33 1.33 11.91
C ALA A 198 -0.65 0.03 11.16
N VAL A 199 -0.65 -1.11 11.85
CA VAL A 199 -1.30 -2.30 11.32
C VAL A 199 -2.79 -2.02 11.15
N ASP A 200 -3.32 -2.31 9.97
CA ASP A 200 -4.76 -2.18 9.74
C ASP A 200 -5.48 -3.40 10.32
N VAL A 201 -6.30 -3.20 11.34
CA VAL A 201 -7.14 -4.23 11.97
C VAL A 201 -8.63 -3.94 11.81
N ALA A 202 -8.99 -2.90 11.08
CA ALA A 202 -10.36 -2.45 10.89
C ALA A 202 -10.92 -2.81 9.51
N ASN A 203 -10.07 -2.92 8.49
CA ASN A 203 -10.51 -3.18 7.12
C ASN A 203 -10.44 -4.69 6.80
N PRO A 204 -11.57 -5.36 6.56
CA PRO A 204 -11.61 -6.80 6.28
C PRO A 204 -10.99 -7.18 4.92
N HIS A 205 -10.79 -6.20 4.03
CA HIS A 205 -10.25 -6.46 2.68
C HIS A 205 -8.77 -6.13 2.55
N ALA A 206 -8.15 -5.54 3.60
CA ALA A 206 -6.76 -5.15 3.54
C ALA A 206 -5.84 -6.38 3.45
N PHE A 207 -4.80 -6.27 2.61
CA PHE A 207 -3.73 -7.27 2.50
C PHE A 207 -4.20 -8.71 2.17
N GLY A 208 -5.25 -8.83 1.35
CA GLY A 208 -5.76 -10.12 0.89
C GLY A 208 -6.49 -10.95 1.94
N ARG A 209 -6.93 -10.34 3.04
CA ARG A 209 -7.64 -11.04 4.11
C ARG A 209 -8.95 -11.63 3.62
N THR A 210 -9.25 -12.84 4.09
CA THR A 210 -10.49 -13.57 3.80
C THR A 210 -11.28 -13.93 5.05
N ASP A 211 -10.64 -13.93 6.21
CA ASP A 211 -11.22 -14.36 7.49
C ASP A 211 -11.21 -13.24 8.52
N ASP A 212 -11.95 -13.43 9.64
CA ASP A 212 -11.96 -12.52 10.77
C ASP A 212 -10.55 -12.28 11.28
N PHE A 213 -10.10 -11.07 11.11
CA PHE A 213 -8.74 -10.68 11.39
C PHE A 213 -8.48 -10.57 12.90
N VAL A 214 -7.37 -11.12 13.35
CA VAL A 214 -7.04 -11.25 14.76
C VAL A 214 -6.80 -9.88 15.39
N SER A 215 -7.65 -9.49 16.33
CA SER A 215 -7.53 -8.27 17.14
C SER A 215 -6.21 -8.17 17.93
N ASP A 216 -5.50 -9.28 18.08
CA ASP A 216 -4.25 -9.38 18.86
C ASP A 216 -3.05 -8.60 18.30
N LEU A 217 -3.13 -8.13 17.06
CA LEU A 217 -2.09 -7.30 16.46
C LEU A 217 -2.20 -5.83 16.91
N ALA A 218 -3.38 -5.36 17.26
CA ALA A 218 -3.58 -4.00 17.75
C ALA A 218 -2.99 -3.82 19.16
N LEU A 219 -2.64 -2.59 19.49
CA LEU A 219 -2.28 -2.21 20.85
C LEU A 219 -3.45 -2.48 21.79
N ARG A 220 -3.15 -2.87 23.03
CA ARG A 220 -4.12 -2.99 24.11
C ARG A 220 -4.25 -1.68 24.89
N ALA A 221 -5.22 -1.62 25.78
CA ALA A 221 -5.50 -0.43 26.59
C ALA A 221 -4.30 0.02 27.44
N GLU A 222 -3.58 -0.95 28.00
CA GLU A 222 -2.36 -0.75 28.78
C GLU A 222 -1.16 -0.25 27.95
N ASP A 223 -1.18 -0.46 26.64
CA ASP A 223 -0.09 -0.05 25.73
C ASP A 223 -0.19 1.42 25.30
N LEU A 224 -1.39 2.04 25.39
CA LEU A 224 -1.61 3.39 24.86
C LEU A 224 -0.73 4.44 25.56
N ARG A 225 -0.68 4.43 26.90
CA ARG A 225 0.15 5.38 27.66
C ARG A 225 1.66 5.17 27.43
N PRO A 226 2.20 3.95 27.47
CA PRO A 226 3.58 3.68 27.04
C PRO A 226 3.88 4.16 25.62
N PHE A 227 2.97 3.97 24.67
CA PHE A 227 3.18 4.42 23.30
C PHE A 227 3.16 5.96 23.21
N GLU A 228 2.26 6.63 23.91
CA GLU A 228 2.25 8.10 23.99
C GLU A 228 3.56 8.66 24.57
N THR A 229 4.08 8.05 25.64
CA THR A 229 5.37 8.42 26.22
C THR A 229 6.50 8.27 25.21
N LEU A 230 6.52 7.15 24.48
CA LEU A 230 7.48 6.90 23.38
C LEU A 230 7.40 7.97 22.29
N LEU A 231 6.20 8.34 21.87
CA LEU A 231 6.01 9.38 20.86
C LEU A 231 6.52 10.74 21.33
N ASN A 232 6.37 11.07 22.62
CA ASN A 232 6.92 12.29 23.20
C ASN A 232 8.45 12.27 23.21
N SER A 233 9.04 11.15 23.61
CA SER A 233 10.51 10.98 23.64
C SER A 233 11.10 11.08 22.21
N ILE A 234 10.56 10.33 21.26
CA ILE A 234 11.09 10.35 19.88
C ILE A 234 10.97 11.73 19.22
N GLU A 235 9.93 12.50 19.53
CA GLU A 235 9.78 13.87 19.02
C GLU A 235 10.87 14.80 19.55
N GLN A 236 11.35 14.56 20.77
CA GLN A 236 12.43 15.33 21.40
C GLN A 236 13.81 14.86 20.95
N ASP A 237 14.04 13.55 21.00
CA ASP A 237 15.36 12.94 20.82
C ASP A 237 15.75 12.86 19.33
N HIS A 238 14.76 12.73 18.43
CA HIS A 238 14.94 12.60 16.97
C HIS A 238 14.46 13.83 16.18
N ARG A 239 14.50 15.02 16.80
CA ARG A 239 14.01 16.26 16.15
C ARG A 239 14.67 16.53 14.80
N GLU A 240 15.97 16.27 14.68
CA GLU A 240 16.69 16.45 13.41
C GLU A 240 16.29 15.41 12.37
N ASP A 241 15.98 14.17 12.77
CA ASP A 241 15.52 13.12 11.88
C ASP A 241 14.15 13.45 11.27
N PHE A 242 13.26 14.10 12.03
CA PHE A 242 12.02 14.65 11.50
C PHE A 242 12.26 15.80 10.53
N ARG A 243 13.19 16.71 10.87
CA ARG A 243 13.49 17.88 10.04
C ARG A 243 14.15 17.49 8.72
N SER A 244 15.08 16.56 8.75
CA SER A 244 15.77 16.05 7.56
C SER A 244 14.90 15.14 6.69
N GLY A 245 13.77 14.63 7.23
CA GLY A 245 12.92 13.61 6.57
C GLY A 245 13.51 12.20 6.67
N PHE A 246 14.49 11.96 7.56
CA PHE A 246 14.96 10.60 7.82
C PHE A 246 13.86 9.76 8.48
N ILE A 247 13.08 10.34 9.40
CA ILE A 247 11.76 9.81 9.76
C ILE A 247 10.76 10.44 8.79
N ALA A 248 10.12 9.60 7.98
CA ALA A 248 9.28 10.06 6.87
C ALA A 248 7.98 10.74 7.32
N GLU A 249 7.43 10.30 8.44
CA GLU A 249 6.20 10.85 9.02
C GLU A 249 6.49 12.06 9.89
N SER A 250 5.57 13.02 9.92
CA SER A 250 5.61 14.09 10.92
C SER A 250 5.24 13.55 12.32
N PRO A 251 5.64 14.22 13.41
CA PRO A 251 5.21 13.87 14.76
C PRO A 251 3.69 13.76 14.89
N GLN A 252 2.97 14.68 14.25
CA GLN A 252 1.50 14.67 14.25
C GLN A 252 0.94 13.42 13.60
N LYS A 253 1.57 12.93 12.54
CA LYS A 253 1.15 11.69 11.90
C LYS A 253 1.42 10.46 12.76
N LEU A 254 2.55 10.39 13.46
CA LEU A 254 2.79 9.33 14.43
C LEU A 254 1.74 9.34 15.56
N ARG A 255 1.30 10.52 16.02
CA ARG A 255 0.20 10.64 16.99
C ARG A 255 -1.13 10.16 16.44
N ARG A 256 -1.37 10.24 15.12
CA ARG A 256 -2.57 9.64 14.48
C ARG A 256 -2.56 8.11 14.57
N ILE A 257 -1.38 7.47 14.59
CA ILE A 257 -1.27 6.02 14.83
C ILE A 257 -1.77 5.68 16.24
N LEU A 258 -1.37 6.45 17.26
CA LEU A 258 -1.89 6.29 18.62
C LEU A 258 -3.41 6.50 18.68
N GLN A 259 -3.91 7.56 18.03
CA GLN A 259 -5.35 7.85 17.95
C GLN A 259 -6.12 6.71 17.26
N TYR A 260 -5.57 6.11 16.20
CA TYR A 260 -6.16 4.95 15.54
C TYR A 260 -6.31 3.77 16.51
N PHE A 261 -5.27 3.40 17.24
CA PHE A 261 -5.36 2.32 18.23
C PHE A 261 -6.30 2.63 19.38
N ALA A 262 -6.35 3.87 19.84
CA ALA A 262 -7.34 4.30 20.84
C ALA A 262 -8.78 4.14 20.33
N ALA A 263 -9.03 4.47 19.05
CA ALA A 263 -10.34 4.32 18.43
C ALA A 263 -10.74 2.83 18.26
N ILE A 264 -9.81 1.96 17.89
CA ILE A 264 -10.03 0.49 17.88
C ILE A 264 -10.52 -0.01 19.25
N LEU A 265 -9.97 0.54 20.33
CA LEU A 265 -10.35 0.23 21.70
C LEU A 265 -11.60 1.00 22.20
N LYS A 266 -12.29 1.73 21.30
CA LYS A 266 -13.45 2.58 21.63
C LYS A 266 -13.14 3.68 22.67
N ARG A 267 -11.88 4.15 22.70
CA ARG A 267 -11.38 5.22 23.59
C ARG A 267 -11.19 6.55 22.87
N GLY A 268 -11.94 6.81 21.82
CA GLY A 268 -11.91 8.03 21.03
C GLY A 268 -12.42 7.82 19.62
N ALA A 269 -12.41 8.88 18.82
CA ALA A 269 -12.75 8.83 17.42
C ALA A 269 -11.51 8.46 16.57
N TYR A 270 -11.76 7.82 15.43
CA TYR A 270 -10.70 7.62 14.43
C TYR A 270 -10.12 8.95 13.96
N PRO A 271 -8.81 9.00 13.63
CA PRO A 271 -8.26 10.19 13.01
C PRO A 271 -9.00 10.49 11.70
N PRO A 272 -9.30 11.78 11.41
CA PRO A 272 -9.97 12.13 10.17
C PRO A 272 -9.15 11.67 8.96
N VAL A 273 -9.80 10.98 8.03
CA VAL A 273 -9.17 10.47 6.80
C VAL A 273 -9.43 11.43 5.65
N ARG A 274 -8.36 11.94 5.05
CA ARG A 274 -8.40 12.70 3.80
C ARG A 274 -7.69 11.89 2.73
N CYS A 275 -8.42 11.44 1.70
CA CYS A 275 -7.88 10.56 0.66
C CYS A 275 -8.53 10.82 -0.69
N ASN A 276 -7.71 10.94 -1.72
CA ASN A 276 -8.14 10.95 -3.11
C ASN A 276 -7.30 10.00 -3.99
N ALA A 277 -6.69 8.98 -3.37
CA ALA A 277 -5.86 7.99 -4.07
C ALA A 277 -6.48 7.47 -5.37
N PRO A 278 -7.77 7.09 -5.44
CA PRO A 278 -8.39 6.57 -6.67
C PRO A 278 -8.48 7.57 -7.82
N GLU A 279 -8.13 8.83 -7.61
CA GLU A 279 -8.13 9.87 -8.64
C GLU A 279 -6.76 10.03 -9.32
N PHE A 280 -5.71 9.43 -8.76
CA PHE A 280 -4.35 9.52 -9.30
C PHE A 280 -3.57 8.21 -9.25
N SER A 281 -4.11 7.18 -8.63
CA SER A 281 -3.45 5.87 -8.50
C SER A 281 -4.42 4.71 -8.72
N ALA A 282 -3.87 3.57 -9.13
CA ALA A 282 -4.58 2.30 -9.20
C ALA A 282 -3.61 1.13 -8.94
N VAL A 283 -4.16 0.01 -8.50
CA VAL A 283 -3.44 -1.26 -8.35
C VAL A 283 -3.92 -2.23 -9.42
N ILE A 284 -2.99 -2.85 -10.11
CA ILE A 284 -3.24 -3.85 -11.15
C ILE A 284 -2.66 -5.17 -10.67
N GLY A 285 -3.52 -6.14 -10.38
CA GLY A 285 -3.13 -7.47 -9.90
C GLY A 285 -2.49 -8.33 -10.99
N ALA A 286 -1.80 -9.41 -10.60
CA ALA A 286 -1.14 -10.34 -11.50
C ALA A 286 -2.11 -10.94 -12.54
N THR A 287 -3.36 -11.15 -12.15
CA THR A 287 -4.44 -11.66 -13.02
C THR A 287 -5.14 -10.57 -13.83
N GLY A 288 -4.69 -9.31 -13.78
CA GLY A 288 -5.28 -8.18 -14.51
C GLY A 288 -6.47 -7.50 -13.80
N ARG A 289 -6.81 -7.87 -12.57
CA ARG A 289 -7.83 -7.18 -11.77
C ARG A 289 -7.34 -5.77 -11.39
N VAL A 290 -8.18 -4.77 -11.60
CA VAL A 290 -7.88 -3.37 -11.27
C VAL A 290 -8.60 -2.96 -10.00
N GLN A 291 -7.87 -2.35 -9.06
CA GLN A 291 -8.38 -1.89 -7.77
C GLN A 291 -8.13 -0.38 -7.62
N PRO A 292 -9.01 0.36 -6.92
CA PRO A 292 -8.85 1.80 -6.73
C PRO A 292 -7.71 2.16 -5.77
N CYS A 293 -7.33 1.26 -4.89
CA CYS A 293 -6.23 1.40 -3.92
C CYS A 293 -5.84 0.02 -3.35
N PHE A 294 -4.87 -0.01 -2.45
CA PHE A 294 -4.39 -1.24 -1.79
C PHE A 294 -5.42 -1.94 -0.89
N PHE A 295 -6.47 -1.25 -0.46
CA PHE A 295 -7.34 -1.66 0.64
C PHE A 295 -8.79 -1.93 0.23
N ILE A 296 -9.16 -1.63 -1.01
CA ILE A 296 -10.51 -1.83 -1.50
C ILE A 296 -10.44 -2.68 -2.78
N PRO A 297 -11.15 -3.82 -2.82
CA PRO A 297 -11.21 -4.62 -4.04
C PRO A 297 -11.90 -3.85 -5.17
N GLY A 298 -11.42 -4.06 -6.38
CA GLY A 298 -12.06 -3.52 -7.58
C GLY A 298 -13.39 -4.21 -7.88
N PRO A 299 -14.33 -3.53 -8.55
CA PRO A 299 -15.57 -4.14 -9.00
C PRO A 299 -15.30 -5.21 -10.07
N PRO A 300 -16.23 -6.15 -10.30
CA PRO A 300 -16.03 -7.26 -11.24
C PRO A 300 -15.73 -6.84 -12.68
N ASP A 301 -16.26 -5.69 -13.13
CA ASP A 301 -16.04 -5.12 -14.45
C ASP A 301 -14.68 -4.40 -14.61
N ALA A 302 -13.96 -4.20 -13.52
CA ALA A 302 -12.63 -3.59 -13.52
C ALA A 302 -11.54 -4.67 -13.76
N GLN A 303 -11.57 -5.27 -14.94
CA GLN A 303 -10.65 -6.32 -15.35
C GLN A 303 -9.96 -5.94 -16.65
N ILE A 304 -8.63 -6.10 -16.70
CA ILE A 304 -7.86 -6.06 -17.94
C ILE A 304 -7.75 -7.49 -18.44
N ALA A 305 -7.87 -7.70 -19.73
CA ALA A 305 -7.77 -9.04 -20.29
C ALA A 305 -6.41 -9.67 -20.02
N GLY A 306 -6.45 -10.91 -19.54
CA GLY A 306 -5.29 -11.79 -19.41
C GLY A 306 -4.72 -12.23 -20.77
N ALA A 307 -3.68 -13.06 -20.74
CA ALA A 307 -3.10 -13.67 -21.94
C ALA A 307 -4.22 -14.38 -22.77
N GLY A 308 -4.38 -13.98 -24.05
CA GLY A 308 -5.33 -14.60 -24.98
C GLY A 308 -6.64 -13.85 -25.22
N VAL A 309 -6.92 -12.72 -24.61
CA VAL A 309 -8.11 -11.90 -24.85
C VAL A 309 -7.77 -10.65 -25.68
N GLN A 310 -8.73 -10.23 -26.53
CA GLN A 310 -8.62 -9.16 -27.53
C GLN A 310 -7.92 -7.88 -27.05
N PRO A 311 -7.19 -7.18 -27.93
CA PRO A 311 -6.37 -6.00 -27.58
C PRO A 311 -7.14 -4.78 -27.06
N GLU A 312 -8.46 -4.84 -27.03
CA GLU A 312 -9.34 -3.71 -26.64
C GLU A 312 -9.61 -3.60 -25.12
N SER A 313 -9.02 -4.44 -24.28
CA SER A 313 -9.15 -4.32 -22.83
C SER A 313 -8.13 -3.32 -22.27
N ASP A 314 -8.36 -2.10 -22.57
CA ASP A 314 -7.58 -0.94 -22.16
C ASP A 314 -7.74 -0.68 -20.65
N LEU A 315 -6.63 -0.39 -19.97
CA LEU A 315 -6.62 0.05 -18.58
C LEU A 315 -7.53 1.28 -18.38
N SER A 316 -7.56 2.19 -19.34
CA SER A 316 -8.45 3.36 -19.33
C SER A 316 -9.93 2.95 -19.25
N ARG A 317 -10.33 1.88 -19.96
CA ARG A 317 -11.69 1.34 -19.89
C ARG A 317 -11.99 0.71 -18.53
N ALA A 318 -11.09 -0.11 -18.00
CA ALA A 318 -11.25 -0.72 -16.67
C ALA A 318 -11.37 0.35 -15.57
N LEU A 319 -10.56 1.41 -15.63
CA LEU A 319 -10.58 2.52 -14.70
C LEU A 319 -11.84 3.40 -14.82
N ASN A 320 -12.47 3.46 -16.00
CA ASN A 320 -13.62 4.31 -16.29
C ASN A 320 -14.92 3.53 -16.49
N GLY A 321 -14.93 2.22 -16.27
CA GLY A 321 -16.14 1.39 -16.24
C GLY A 321 -17.12 1.89 -15.16
N ALA A 322 -18.41 1.54 -15.33
CA ALA A 322 -19.46 2.01 -14.43
C ALA A 322 -19.20 1.66 -12.96
N GLY A 323 -18.75 0.43 -12.70
CA GLY A 323 -18.43 -0.03 -11.33
C GLY A 323 -17.29 0.78 -10.70
N MET A 324 -16.19 1.00 -11.43
CA MET A 324 -15.05 1.76 -10.91
C MET A 324 -15.40 3.25 -10.73
N ALA A 325 -16.18 3.83 -11.65
CA ALA A 325 -16.63 5.20 -11.54
C ALA A 325 -17.56 5.41 -10.33
N ALA A 326 -18.50 4.47 -10.10
CA ALA A 326 -19.37 4.48 -8.93
C ALA A 326 -18.55 4.33 -7.63
N LEU A 327 -17.57 3.42 -7.61
CA LEU A 327 -16.70 3.20 -6.46
C LEU A 327 -15.87 4.46 -6.12
N ARG A 328 -15.27 5.12 -7.12
CA ARG A 328 -14.58 6.42 -6.92
C ARG A 328 -15.53 7.49 -6.37
N GLY A 329 -16.75 7.56 -6.90
CA GLY A 329 -17.78 8.48 -6.40
C GLY A 329 -18.12 8.23 -4.93
N ALA A 330 -18.31 6.98 -4.54
CA ALA A 330 -18.59 6.59 -3.15
C ALA A 330 -17.41 6.91 -2.21
N ILE A 331 -16.17 6.69 -2.65
CA ILE A 331 -14.97 7.04 -1.87
C ILE A 331 -14.88 8.56 -1.68
N ARG A 332 -15.08 9.33 -2.74
CA ARG A 332 -15.07 10.80 -2.69
C ARG A 332 -16.15 11.36 -1.75
N ALA A 333 -17.33 10.76 -1.77
CA ALA A 333 -18.43 11.12 -0.88
C ALA A 333 -18.25 10.66 0.56
N GLY A 334 -17.16 9.93 0.91
CA GLY A 334 -16.97 9.36 2.25
C GLY A 334 -17.97 8.26 2.61
N ALA A 335 -18.64 7.67 1.61
CA ALA A 335 -19.69 6.66 1.83
C ALA A 335 -19.12 5.27 2.12
N ARG A 336 -17.84 5.03 1.88
CA ARG A 336 -17.19 3.73 2.14
C ARG A 336 -16.75 3.63 3.60
N ALA A 337 -17.22 2.59 4.28
CA ALA A 337 -16.88 2.36 5.69
C ALA A 337 -15.37 2.13 5.90
N GLU A 338 -14.72 1.39 4.99
CA GLU A 338 -13.31 1.07 5.01
C GLU A 338 -12.42 2.31 4.93
N CYS A 339 -12.91 3.36 4.25
CA CYS A 339 -12.18 4.61 4.15
C CYS A 339 -12.16 5.41 5.46
N LYS A 340 -13.18 5.24 6.31
CA LYS A 340 -13.29 5.98 7.58
C LYS A 340 -12.24 5.56 8.62
N THR A 341 -11.71 4.35 8.49
CA THR A 341 -10.71 3.77 9.41
C THR A 341 -9.35 3.56 8.75
N CYS A 342 -9.16 4.07 7.53
CA CYS A 342 -7.98 3.81 6.72
C CYS A 342 -6.69 4.31 7.38
N VAL A 343 -5.70 3.44 7.51
CA VAL A 343 -4.36 3.73 8.07
C VAL A 343 -3.38 4.29 7.03
N CYS A 344 -3.71 4.19 5.74
CA CYS A 344 -2.84 4.55 4.62
C CYS A 344 -3.58 5.50 3.66
N SER A 345 -4.12 6.59 4.19
CA SER A 345 -4.74 7.62 3.35
C SER A 345 -3.68 8.36 2.51
N MET A 346 -3.98 8.60 1.25
CA MET A 346 -3.14 9.38 0.36
C MET A 346 -3.91 10.58 -0.17
N TRP A 347 -3.37 11.76 0.00
CA TRP A 347 -3.94 12.98 -0.54
C TRP A 347 -2.95 13.68 -1.47
N ARG A 348 -3.39 14.00 -2.67
CA ARG A 348 -2.71 14.91 -3.57
C ARG A 348 -3.59 16.10 -3.87
N ASP A 349 -2.98 17.28 -3.89
CA ASP A 349 -3.65 18.47 -4.35
C ASP A 349 -4.15 18.24 -5.80
N PRO A 350 -5.45 18.38 -6.08
CA PRO A 350 -6.00 18.21 -7.43
C PRO A 350 -5.32 19.08 -8.50
N GLU A 351 -4.83 20.26 -8.12
CA GLU A 351 -4.11 21.18 -9.02
C GLU A 351 -2.66 20.70 -9.30
N ARG A 352 -2.11 19.83 -8.45
CA ARG A 352 -0.75 19.29 -8.53
C ARG A 352 -0.70 17.77 -8.72
N ILE A 353 -1.82 17.17 -9.10
CA ILE A 353 -1.92 15.72 -9.32
C ILE A 353 -0.86 15.21 -10.31
N ASP A 354 -0.47 16.06 -11.27
CA ASP A 354 0.54 15.76 -12.29
C ASP A 354 1.99 15.99 -11.87
N ALA A 355 2.23 16.52 -10.68
CA ALA A 355 3.61 16.67 -10.22
C ALA A 355 4.25 15.30 -10.04
N ALA A 356 5.38 15.06 -10.70
CA ALA A 356 6.11 13.80 -10.56
C ALA A 356 6.40 13.52 -9.08
N PRO A 357 6.05 12.33 -8.57
CA PRO A 357 6.36 11.98 -7.20
C PRO A 357 7.88 11.94 -7.04
N SER A 358 8.44 12.76 -6.15
CA SER A 358 9.82 12.54 -5.73
C SER A 358 9.85 11.40 -4.70
N ALA A 359 10.94 10.62 -4.69
CA ALA A 359 11.10 9.55 -3.72
C ALA A 359 11.00 10.05 -2.25
N ALA A 360 11.36 11.31 -2.00
CA ALA A 360 11.18 11.98 -0.70
C ALA A 360 9.72 12.41 -0.44
N ARG A 361 8.98 12.81 -1.49
CA ARG A 361 7.58 13.25 -1.36
C ARG A 361 6.57 12.12 -1.29
N PHE A 362 6.84 10.94 -1.85
CA PHE A 362 5.91 9.82 -1.79
C PHE A 362 5.71 9.30 -0.36
N ALA A 363 6.74 9.30 0.45
CA ALA A 363 6.62 9.03 1.88
C ALA A 363 5.80 10.13 2.59
N LEU A 364 5.96 11.41 2.20
CA LEU A 364 5.23 12.56 2.74
C LEU A 364 3.77 12.60 2.26
N GLU A 365 3.48 12.24 1.01
CA GLU A 365 2.13 12.27 0.42
C GLU A 365 1.29 11.04 0.83
N ALA A 366 1.92 9.88 1.02
CA ALA A 366 1.32 8.77 1.76
C ALA A 366 1.13 9.11 3.25
N SER A 367 1.53 10.29 3.65
CA SER A 367 1.68 10.79 5.02
C SER A 367 0.77 11.98 5.35
N ALA A 368 0.00 12.51 4.37
CA ALA A 368 -0.89 13.66 4.60
C ALA A 368 -2.22 13.33 5.32
#